data_57cc1b09876419c6a5791e7522900e08
#
_entry.id   57cc1b09876419c6a5791e7522900e08
#
_cell.length_a   1.000
_cell.length_b   1.000
_cell.length_c   1.000
_cell.angle_alpha   90.00
_cell.angle_beta   90.00
_cell.angle_gamma   90.00
#
_symmetry.space_group_name_H-M   'P 1'
#
loop_
_entity.id
_entity.type
_entity.pdbx_description
1 polymer ?
#
loop_
_entity_poly.entity_id
_entity_poly.type
_entity_poly.pdbx_seq_one_letter_code
_entity_poly.pdbx_strand_id
1 'polypeptide(L)'
;MILTPPDTPFFLRNGNADTIAAKFLQHPAPAYRREMLPDSTGKTKTAYDFSGGISPDAPLVVLFHGLEGSSRSHYAAELMLAVRNRGWHGAVVHFRSCGGVANTAPVFYHLGDTAEIAFALDTLTARYREIYAVGVSLGGNAPAKYLGEQGKKALPHASAAVSAPVDAEAAGSRFDSGITRLLYTRYFLRTLIPKARSLQGFQTAFAAGCKTLGEFDDRFTAPLHGFADRHDYYRQTSCKPLLKHVAKPLLLLNAANDPFLPPEALPRADEASEAVTLFQPAHGGHAGFVSSTGGRLHLQWLPQIVLSYFDSFRTNRR
;
A
#
# COMPACT_ATOMS: atom_id res chain seq x y z
N MET A 1 0.31 -21.45 -10.05
CA MET A 1 1.47 -20.55 -10.34
C MET A 1 2.59 -20.84 -9.34
N ILE A 2 3.84 -20.89 -9.79
CA ILE A 2 5.00 -21.02 -8.89
C ILE A 2 5.50 -19.61 -8.57
N LEU A 3 5.51 -19.25 -7.28
CA LEU A 3 6.06 -17.98 -6.80
C LEU A 3 7.56 -18.17 -6.52
N THR A 4 8.41 -17.51 -7.29
CA THR A 4 9.87 -17.59 -7.12
C THR A 4 10.37 -16.32 -6.41
N PRO A 5 11.27 -16.45 -5.40
CA PRO A 5 11.86 -15.31 -4.72
C PRO A 5 12.63 -14.37 -5.67
N PRO A 6 12.83 -13.10 -5.29
CA PRO A 6 13.71 -12.19 -6.04
C PRO A 6 15.15 -12.69 -6.01
N ASP A 7 15.87 -12.53 -7.13
CA ASP A 7 17.33 -12.72 -7.17
C ASP A 7 18.03 -11.50 -6.57
N THR A 8 17.98 -11.41 -5.23
CA THR A 8 18.53 -10.26 -4.49
C THR A 8 20.05 -10.41 -4.35
N PRO A 9 20.85 -9.48 -4.89
CA PRO A 9 22.30 -9.47 -4.73
C PRO A 9 22.72 -9.50 -3.26
N PHE A 10 23.82 -10.17 -2.95
CA PHE A 10 24.24 -10.37 -1.56
C PHE A 10 24.42 -9.07 -0.77
N PHE A 11 24.90 -8.00 -1.42
CA PHE A 11 25.10 -6.68 -0.78
C PHE A 11 23.79 -5.91 -0.54
N LEU A 12 22.65 -6.34 -1.11
CA LEU A 12 21.31 -5.79 -0.86
C LEU A 12 20.44 -6.70 0.03
N ARG A 13 20.97 -7.79 0.56
CA ARG A 13 20.24 -8.68 1.47
C ARG A 13 19.92 -8.05 2.83
N ASN A 14 20.51 -6.89 3.15
CA ASN A 14 20.06 -6.06 4.27
C ASN A 14 18.77 -5.34 3.88
N GLY A 15 17.70 -5.49 4.68
CA GLY A 15 16.38 -4.92 4.35
C GLY A 15 16.38 -3.39 4.19
N ASN A 16 17.19 -2.66 4.98
CA ASN A 16 17.33 -1.22 4.82
C ASN A 16 18.06 -0.85 3.51
N ALA A 17 19.10 -1.61 3.16
CA ALA A 17 19.84 -1.39 1.91
C ALA A 17 18.94 -1.60 0.69
N ASP A 18 18.17 -2.68 0.66
CA ASP A 18 17.20 -2.97 -0.42
C ASP A 18 16.14 -1.85 -0.52
N THR A 19 15.50 -1.50 0.61
CA THR A 19 14.49 -0.44 0.71
C THR A 19 14.98 0.90 0.17
N ILE A 20 16.23 1.26 0.49
CA ILE A 20 16.82 2.54 0.06
C ILE A 20 17.25 2.47 -1.40
N ALA A 21 17.91 1.37 -1.83
CA ALA A 21 18.40 1.21 -3.20
C ALA A 21 17.27 1.29 -4.23
N ALA A 22 16.10 0.74 -3.93
CA ALA A 22 14.94 0.77 -4.81
C ALA A 22 14.56 2.18 -5.26
N LYS A 23 14.71 3.19 -4.39
CA LYS A 23 14.40 4.60 -4.73
C LYS A 23 15.31 5.18 -5.82
N PHE A 24 16.50 4.63 -5.98
CA PHE A 24 17.48 5.11 -6.98
C PHE A 24 17.45 4.32 -8.29
N LEU A 25 16.74 3.20 -8.32
CA LEU A 25 16.67 2.29 -9.47
C LEU A 25 15.38 2.46 -10.30
N GLN A 26 14.45 3.30 -9.85
CA GLN A 26 13.14 3.47 -10.50
C GLN A 26 13.26 4.10 -11.90
N HIS A 27 12.43 3.64 -12.82
CA HIS A 27 12.20 4.33 -14.08
C HIS A 27 11.28 5.56 -13.87
N PRO A 28 11.32 6.54 -14.79
CA PRO A 28 10.33 7.61 -14.80
C PRO A 28 8.92 7.02 -14.86
N ALA A 29 8.01 7.56 -14.05
CA ALA A 29 6.60 7.15 -14.09
C ALA A 29 6.00 7.37 -15.49
N PRO A 30 5.04 6.53 -15.92
CA PRO A 30 4.34 6.77 -17.18
C PRO A 30 3.58 8.09 -17.14
N ALA A 31 3.24 8.63 -18.30
CA ALA A 31 2.32 9.76 -18.37
C ALA A 31 0.96 9.35 -17.82
N TYR A 32 0.41 10.16 -16.92
CA TYR A 32 -0.90 9.96 -16.32
C TYR A 32 -1.88 11.02 -16.77
N ARG A 33 -3.14 10.62 -16.94
CA ARG A 33 -4.30 11.50 -16.99
C ARG A 33 -4.89 11.59 -15.58
N ARG A 34 -4.80 12.77 -14.97
CA ARG A 34 -5.30 12.97 -13.61
C ARG A 34 -6.77 13.35 -13.61
N GLU A 35 -7.53 12.71 -12.74
CA GLU A 35 -8.90 13.10 -12.39
C GLU A 35 -8.97 13.43 -10.89
N MET A 36 -9.75 14.45 -10.54
CA MET A 36 -10.04 14.82 -9.16
C MET A 36 -11.44 14.34 -8.80
N LEU A 37 -11.53 13.32 -7.93
CA LEU A 37 -12.80 12.72 -7.52
C LEU A 37 -13.08 13.05 -6.04
N PRO A 38 -14.35 13.07 -5.60
CA PRO A 38 -14.68 13.14 -4.18
C PRO A 38 -14.00 12.02 -3.40
N ASP A 39 -13.73 12.26 -2.13
CA ASP A 39 -13.38 11.21 -1.18
C ASP A 39 -14.64 10.53 -0.61
N SER A 40 -14.48 9.45 0.14
CA SER A 40 -15.61 8.71 0.74
C SER A 40 -16.46 9.55 1.71
N THR A 41 -15.93 10.65 2.22
CA THR A 41 -16.66 11.55 3.13
C THR A 41 -17.39 12.67 2.41
N GLY A 42 -17.10 12.94 1.14
CA GLY A 42 -17.58 14.09 0.38
C GLY A 42 -17.01 15.45 0.83
N LYS A 43 -16.10 15.45 1.81
CA LYS A 43 -15.55 16.70 2.39
C LYS A 43 -14.35 17.23 1.63
N THR A 44 -13.67 16.40 0.86
CA THR A 44 -12.50 16.77 0.06
C THR A 44 -12.45 15.98 -1.26
N LYS A 45 -11.43 16.24 -2.05
CA LYS A 45 -11.17 15.50 -3.29
C LYS A 45 -9.82 14.82 -3.20
N THR A 46 -9.72 13.66 -3.86
CA THR A 46 -8.48 12.92 -4.02
C THR A 46 -8.12 12.80 -5.51
N ALA A 47 -6.84 12.66 -5.81
CA ALA A 47 -6.37 12.50 -7.18
C ALA A 47 -6.34 11.03 -7.57
N TYR A 48 -6.85 10.75 -8.76
CA TYR A 48 -6.71 9.46 -9.44
C TYR A 48 -5.85 9.67 -10.68
N ASP A 49 -4.69 9.04 -10.72
CA ASP A 49 -3.77 9.11 -11.85
C ASP A 49 -3.95 7.86 -12.73
N PHE A 50 -4.60 8.03 -13.89
CA PHE A 50 -4.90 6.95 -14.82
C PHE A 50 -3.81 6.80 -15.88
N SER A 51 -3.42 5.55 -16.17
CA SER A 51 -2.70 5.17 -17.37
C SER A 51 -3.60 4.33 -18.25
N GLY A 52 -3.69 4.64 -19.56
CA GLY A 52 -4.62 3.98 -20.46
C GLY A 52 -4.18 2.58 -20.89
N GLY A 53 -5.15 1.64 -21.00
CA GLY A 53 -5.01 0.38 -21.72
C GLY A 53 -5.21 0.54 -23.22
N ILE A 54 -4.95 -0.53 -23.97
CA ILE A 54 -5.12 -0.54 -25.45
C ILE A 54 -6.54 -0.90 -25.89
N SER A 55 -7.36 -1.45 -24.98
CA SER A 55 -8.77 -1.84 -25.25
C SER A 55 -9.65 -1.37 -24.11
N PRO A 56 -10.88 -0.89 -24.37
CA PRO A 56 -11.85 -0.56 -23.33
C PRO A 56 -12.18 -1.73 -22.39
N ASP A 57 -12.11 -2.97 -22.90
CA ASP A 57 -12.39 -4.20 -22.13
C ASP A 57 -11.15 -4.73 -21.39
N ALA A 58 -10.00 -4.05 -21.50
CA ALA A 58 -8.80 -4.46 -20.76
C ALA A 58 -9.02 -4.32 -19.25
N PRO A 59 -8.43 -5.21 -18.43
CA PRO A 59 -8.54 -5.13 -16.98
C PRO A 59 -7.95 -3.82 -16.43
N LEU A 60 -8.46 -3.37 -15.29
CA LEU A 60 -7.88 -2.29 -14.51
C LEU A 60 -7.06 -2.85 -13.36
N VAL A 61 -5.83 -2.38 -13.21
CA VAL A 61 -5.04 -2.53 -11.97
C VAL A 61 -5.10 -1.22 -11.20
N VAL A 62 -5.73 -1.24 -10.03
CA VAL A 62 -5.76 -0.09 -9.12
C VAL A 62 -4.71 -0.24 -8.04
N LEU A 63 -3.91 0.81 -7.82
CA LEU A 63 -2.86 0.87 -6.80
C LEU A 63 -3.22 1.85 -5.70
N PHE A 64 -3.15 1.38 -4.45
CA PHE A 64 -3.18 2.17 -3.22
C PHE A 64 -1.76 2.27 -2.66
N HIS A 65 -1.25 3.49 -2.54
CA HIS A 65 0.15 3.72 -2.19
C HIS A 65 0.40 3.64 -0.67
N GLY A 66 1.67 3.57 -0.27
CA GLY A 66 2.10 3.59 1.12
C GLY A 66 2.05 4.99 1.76
N LEU A 67 2.44 5.06 3.04
CA LEU A 67 2.51 6.30 3.80
C LEU A 67 3.29 7.37 3.03
N GLU A 68 2.67 8.54 2.82
CA GLU A 68 3.24 9.68 2.08
C GLU A 68 3.67 9.38 0.63
N GLY A 69 3.12 8.28 0.06
CA GLY A 69 3.39 7.86 -1.31
C GLY A 69 2.61 8.65 -2.37
N SER A 70 2.81 8.27 -3.61
CA SER A 70 2.10 8.82 -4.78
C SER A 70 2.31 7.93 -6.01
N SER A 71 1.70 8.31 -7.15
CA SER A 71 1.95 7.71 -8.46
C SER A 71 3.41 7.77 -8.93
N ARG A 72 4.24 8.58 -8.26
CA ARG A 72 5.67 8.72 -8.52
C ARG A 72 6.55 7.87 -7.60
N SER A 73 5.98 7.14 -6.66
CA SER A 73 6.73 6.19 -5.85
C SER A 73 7.32 5.09 -6.75
N HIS A 74 8.53 4.62 -6.44
CA HIS A 74 9.25 3.65 -7.27
C HIS A 74 8.40 2.43 -7.63
N TYR A 75 7.73 1.81 -6.65
CA TYR A 75 6.85 0.66 -6.87
C TYR A 75 5.63 1.01 -7.73
N ALA A 76 5.10 2.24 -7.59
CA ALA A 76 3.94 2.68 -8.38
C ALA A 76 4.33 2.91 -9.85
N ALA A 77 5.45 3.59 -10.09
CA ALA A 77 5.98 3.83 -11.42
C ALA A 77 6.25 2.50 -12.15
N GLU A 78 6.99 1.57 -11.51
CA GLU A 78 7.34 0.28 -12.10
C GLU A 78 6.10 -0.58 -12.37
N LEU A 79 5.13 -0.63 -11.42
CA LEU A 79 3.89 -1.38 -11.63
C LEU A 79 3.07 -0.80 -12.78
N MET A 80 2.89 0.53 -12.84
CA MET A 80 2.09 1.16 -13.88
C MET A 80 2.74 1.06 -15.27
N LEU A 81 4.07 1.06 -15.35
CA LEU A 81 4.79 0.75 -16.60
C LEU A 81 4.53 -0.69 -17.04
N ALA A 82 4.62 -1.66 -16.12
CA ALA A 82 4.37 -3.07 -16.42
C ALA A 82 2.90 -3.32 -16.81
N VAL A 83 1.94 -2.67 -16.15
CA VAL A 83 0.51 -2.70 -16.48
C VAL A 83 0.28 -2.19 -17.90
N ARG A 84 0.85 -1.03 -18.24
CA ARG A 84 0.75 -0.45 -19.57
C ARG A 84 1.38 -1.34 -20.65
N ASN A 85 2.53 -1.95 -20.38
CA ASN A 85 3.20 -2.86 -21.30
C ASN A 85 2.38 -4.13 -21.58
N ARG A 86 1.46 -4.52 -20.67
CA ARG A 86 0.49 -5.60 -20.90
C ARG A 86 -0.77 -5.13 -21.63
N GLY A 87 -0.87 -3.85 -21.97
CA GLY A 87 -2.07 -3.27 -22.58
C GLY A 87 -3.25 -3.11 -21.62
N TRP A 88 -3.02 -3.20 -20.30
CA TRP A 88 -4.03 -3.05 -19.27
C TRP A 88 -4.19 -1.58 -18.85
N HIS A 89 -5.32 -1.26 -18.23
CA HIS A 89 -5.53 0.03 -17.58
C HIS A 89 -4.88 0.05 -16.21
N GLY A 90 -4.33 1.19 -15.84
CA GLY A 90 -3.79 1.44 -14.51
C GLY A 90 -4.46 2.64 -13.87
N ALA A 91 -4.64 2.61 -12.56
CA ALA A 91 -5.03 3.75 -11.76
C ALA A 91 -4.24 3.78 -10.45
N VAL A 92 -3.64 4.91 -10.13
CA VAL A 92 -3.10 5.14 -8.79
C VAL A 92 -4.06 6.06 -8.04
N VAL A 93 -4.67 5.52 -7.00
CA VAL A 93 -5.56 6.27 -6.11
C VAL A 93 -4.71 6.91 -5.02
N HIS A 94 -4.74 8.25 -4.95
CA HIS A 94 -4.04 8.96 -3.89
C HIS A 94 -4.93 9.08 -2.66
N PHE A 95 -4.33 8.81 -1.51
CA PHE A 95 -5.00 9.12 -0.25
C PHE A 95 -5.09 10.63 -0.03
N ARG A 96 -6.00 11.05 0.85
CA ARG A 96 -6.21 12.46 1.24
C ARG A 96 -4.87 13.13 1.58
N SER A 97 -4.68 14.36 1.16
CA SER A 97 -3.43 15.13 1.34
C SER A 97 -2.20 14.56 0.59
N CYS A 98 -2.37 13.58 -0.30
CA CYS A 98 -1.28 12.98 -1.08
C CYS A 98 -1.37 13.32 -2.56
N GLY A 99 -0.35 12.95 -3.35
CA GLY A 99 -0.31 13.22 -4.79
C GLY A 99 -0.26 14.70 -5.17
N GLY A 100 0.14 15.59 -4.25
CA GLY A 100 0.20 17.05 -4.48
C GLY A 100 -1.15 17.74 -4.33
N VAL A 101 -2.17 17.07 -3.79
CA VAL A 101 -3.49 17.65 -3.52
C VAL A 101 -3.54 18.17 -2.09
N ALA A 102 -3.80 19.46 -1.94
CA ALA A 102 -4.02 20.07 -0.63
C ALA A 102 -5.36 19.63 -0.04
N ASN A 103 -5.39 19.38 1.25
CA ASN A 103 -6.60 19.10 2.01
C ASN A 103 -6.64 19.96 3.26
N THR A 104 -7.73 20.71 3.41
CA THR A 104 -7.99 21.52 4.60
C THR A 104 -9.19 21.02 5.41
N ALA A 105 -9.95 20.07 4.88
CA ALA A 105 -11.06 19.44 5.60
C ALA A 105 -10.55 18.60 6.78
N PRO A 106 -11.31 18.50 7.88
CA PRO A 106 -10.92 17.73 9.07
C PRO A 106 -11.07 16.21 8.83
N VAL A 107 -10.42 15.73 7.81
CA VAL A 107 -10.34 14.31 7.42
C VAL A 107 -8.91 14.01 6.96
N PHE A 108 -8.41 12.87 7.32
CA PHE A 108 -7.07 12.40 6.95
C PHE A 108 -7.13 10.94 6.54
N TYR A 109 -6.06 10.41 5.99
CA TYR A 109 -5.98 8.98 5.71
C TYR A 109 -5.32 8.24 6.86
N HIS A 110 -5.63 6.96 7.00
CA HIS A 110 -5.06 6.13 8.04
C HIS A 110 -4.95 4.65 7.60
N LEU A 111 -4.25 3.84 8.40
CA LEU A 111 -3.87 2.47 8.08
C LEU A 111 -5.07 1.54 7.78
N GLY A 112 -6.21 1.78 8.40
CA GLY A 112 -7.42 0.96 8.25
C GLY A 112 -8.58 1.67 7.55
N ASP A 113 -8.32 2.63 6.65
CA ASP A 113 -9.34 3.44 5.97
C ASP A 113 -10.09 2.63 4.89
N THR A 114 -10.79 1.57 5.33
CA THR A 114 -11.53 0.67 4.44
C THR A 114 -12.74 1.31 3.77
N ALA A 115 -13.27 2.38 4.35
CA ALA A 115 -14.34 3.17 3.74
C ALA A 115 -13.84 3.88 2.46
N GLU A 116 -12.62 4.44 2.49
CA GLU A 116 -12.02 5.05 1.31
C GLU A 116 -11.67 4.00 0.24
N ILE A 117 -11.17 2.84 0.66
CA ILE A 117 -10.90 1.72 -0.26
C ILE A 117 -12.20 1.27 -0.95
N ALA A 118 -13.27 1.06 -0.18
CA ALA A 118 -14.58 0.65 -0.71
C ALA A 118 -15.12 1.67 -1.72
N PHE A 119 -15.09 2.97 -1.36
CA PHE A 119 -15.57 4.05 -2.21
C PHE A 119 -14.78 4.16 -3.52
N ALA A 120 -13.45 4.07 -3.44
CA ALA A 120 -12.60 4.12 -4.62
C ALA A 120 -12.86 2.93 -5.57
N LEU A 121 -12.98 1.73 -5.03
CA LEU A 121 -13.27 0.52 -5.80
C LEU A 121 -14.66 0.59 -6.44
N ASP A 122 -15.69 1.02 -5.69
CA ASP A 122 -17.05 1.18 -6.22
C ASP A 122 -17.08 2.18 -7.37
N THR A 123 -16.45 3.34 -7.21
CA THR A 123 -16.30 4.35 -8.26
C THR A 123 -15.66 3.78 -9.53
N LEU A 124 -14.70 2.89 -9.40
CA LEU A 124 -14.00 2.28 -10.53
C LEU A 124 -14.78 1.13 -11.16
N THR A 125 -15.58 0.37 -10.41
CA THR A 125 -16.41 -0.72 -10.96
C THR A 125 -17.51 -0.20 -11.89
N ALA A 126 -17.92 1.05 -11.74
CA ALA A 126 -18.84 1.68 -12.69
C ALA A 126 -18.22 1.87 -14.09
N ARG A 127 -16.90 1.81 -14.22
CA ARG A 127 -16.14 2.09 -15.45
C ARG A 127 -15.39 0.88 -16.01
N TYR A 128 -15.05 -0.10 -15.16
CA TYR A 128 -14.22 -1.25 -15.53
C TYR A 128 -14.85 -2.55 -15.02
N ARG A 129 -14.96 -3.54 -15.91
CA ARG A 129 -15.60 -4.84 -15.58
C ARG A 129 -14.68 -5.76 -14.76
N GLU A 130 -13.38 -5.72 -15.04
CA GLU A 130 -12.39 -6.58 -14.40
C GLU A 130 -11.39 -5.69 -13.65
N ILE A 131 -11.39 -5.76 -12.32
CA ILE A 131 -10.54 -4.94 -11.46
C ILE A 131 -9.67 -5.81 -10.58
N TYR A 132 -8.39 -5.48 -10.54
CA TYR A 132 -7.39 -6.00 -9.63
C TYR A 132 -6.88 -4.89 -8.72
N ALA A 133 -6.74 -5.17 -7.42
CA ALA A 133 -6.27 -4.18 -6.46
C ALA A 133 -4.86 -4.53 -5.97
N VAL A 134 -3.97 -3.54 -5.99
CA VAL A 134 -2.63 -3.64 -5.39
C VAL A 134 -2.52 -2.61 -4.31
N GLY A 135 -2.04 -3.01 -3.15
CA GLY A 135 -1.71 -2.09 -2.09
C GLY A 135 -0.28 -2.26 -1.63
N VAL A 136 0.40 -1.16 -1.31
CA VAL A 136 1.78 -1.20 -0.82
C VAL A 136 1.87 -0.54 0.54
N SER A 137 2.50 -1.20 1.51
CA SER A 137 2.69 -0.69 2.87
C SER A 137 1.34 -0.37 3.54
N LEU A 138 1.11 0.85 4.03
CA LEU A 138 -0.18 1.33 4.52
C LEU A 138 -1.31 0.99 3.54
N GLY A 139 -1.10 1.30 2.24
CA GLY A 139 -2.04 0.98 1.17
C GLY A 139 -2.18 -0.52 0.89
N GLY A 140 -1.33 -1.38 1.46
CA GLY A 140 -1.47 -2.84 1.45
C GLY A 140 -2.36 -3.35 2.58
N ASN A 141 -2.22 -2.76 3.77
CA ASN A 141 -3.02 -3.15 4.93
C ASN A 141 -4.50 -2.77 4.77
N ALA A 142 -4.82 -1.55 4.33
CA ALA A 142 -6.20 -1.10 4.20
C ALA A 142 -7.03 -1.95 3.22
N PRO A 143 -6.59 -2.26 1.98
CA PRO A 143 -7.27 -3.20 1.09
C PRO A 143 -7.35 -4.63 1.63
N ALA A 144 -6.30 -5.15 2.29
CA ALA A 144 -6.34 -6.48 2.89
C ALA A 144 -7.40 -6.55 4.02
N LYS A 145 -7.49 -5.49 4.84
CA LYS A 145 -8.55 -5.33 5.84
C LYS A 145 -9.93 -5.28 5.21
N TYR A 146 -10.11 -4.47 4.16
CA TYR A 146 -11.33 -4.40 3.37
C TYR A 146 -11.77 -5.78 2.84
N LEU A 147 -10.83 -6.57 2.30
CA LEU A 147 -11.13 -7.92 1.83
C LEU A 147 -11.63 -8.84 2.96
N GLY A 148 -11.04 -8.76 4.14
CA GLY A 148 -11.47 -9.52 5.31
C GLY A 148 -12.84 -9.08 5.85
N GLU A 149 -13.13 -7.77 5.82
CA GLU A 149 -14.44 -7.22 6.23
C GLU A 149 -15.55 -7.57 5.24
N GLN A 150 -15.27 -7.51 3.94
CA GLN A 150 -16.27 -7.75 2.90
C GLN A 150 -16.41 -9.23 2.51
N GLY A 151 -15.41 -10.05 2.74
CA GLY A 151 -15.41 -11.45 2.37
C GLY A 151 -15.76 -11.65 0.89
N LYS A 152 -16.79 -12.43 0.60
CA LYS A 152 -17.27 -12.70 -0.78
C LYS A 152 -17.80 -11.46 -1.51
N LYS A 153 -18.20 -10.41 -0.78
CA LYS A 153 -18.76 -9.16 -1.35
C LYS A 153 -17.66 -8.19 -1.81
N ALA A 154 -16.39 -8.47 -1.52
CA ALA A 154 -15.28 -7.63 -1.97
C ALA A 154 -15.29 -7.48 -3.50
N LEU A 155 -15.03 -6.27 -3.98
CA LEU A 155 -15.19 -5.92 -5.40
C LEU A 155 -14.06 -6.44 -6.31
N PRO A 156 -12.76 -6.42 -5.90
CA PRO A 156 -11.68 -6.90 -6.78
C PRO A 156 -11.80 -8.38 -7.11
N HIS A 157 -11.41 -8.75 -8.34
CA HIS A 157 -11.32 -10.13 -8.78
C HIS A 157 -10.17 -10.88 -8.08
N ALA A 158 -9.05 -10.20 -7.92
CA ALA A 158 -7.94 -10.62 -7.06
C ALA A 158 -7.19 -9.38 -6.56
N SER A 159 -6.41 -9.54 -5.49
CA SER A 159 -5.65 -8.45 -4.87
C SER A 159 -4.23 -8.87 -4.51
N ALA A 160 -3.34 -7.89 -4.36
CA ALA A 160 -2.01 -8.07 -3.82
C ALA A 160 -1.73 -7.01 -2.76
N ALA A 161 -1.33 -7.44 -1.56
CA ALA A 161 -0.87 -6.59 -0.48
C ALA A 161 0.64 -6.79 -0.32
N VAL A 162 1.42 -5.76 -0.61
CA VAL A 162 2.88 -5.81 -0.67
C VAL A 162 3.46 -5.05 0.52
N SER A 163 4.34 -5.69 1.28
CA SER A 163 5.00 -5.08 2.45
C SER A 163 3.98 -4.44 3.42
N ALA A 164 2.80 -5.06 3.54
CA ALA A 164 1.73 -4.56 4.37
C ALA A 164 2.07 -4.70 5.86
N PRO A 165 1.92 -3.65 6.68
CA PRO A 165 2.08 -3.74 8.14
C PRO A 165 0.83 -4.41 8.75
N VAL A 166 0.70 -5.72 8.50
CA VAL A 166 -0.48 -6.54 8.88
C VAL A 166 -0.78 -6.53 10.37
N ASP A 167 0.26 -6.29 11.17
CA ASP A 167 0.23 -6.06 12.62
C ASP A 167 0.76 -4.64 12.87
N ALA A 168 -0.17 -3.71 13.05
CA ALA A 168 0.15 -2.28 13.18
C ALA A 168 0.88 -1.95 14.48
N GLU A 169 0.66 -2.71 15.57
CA GLU A 169 1.34 -2.52 16.85
C GLU A 169 2.83 -2.88 16.71
N ALA A 170 3.11 -4.02 16.10
CA ALA A 170 4.49 -4.46 15.85
C ALA A 170 5.22 -3.50 14.90
N ALA A 171 4.54 -3.02 13.84
CA ALA A 171 5.11 -2.06 12.91
C ALA A 171 5.36 -0.69 13.58
N GLY A 172 4.41 -0.17 14.36
CA GLY A 172 4.55 1.08 15.12
C GLY A 172 5.75 1.03 16.07
N SER A 173 5.91 -0.06 16.80
CA SER A 173 7.06 -0.28 17.71
C SER A 173 8.40 -0.25 16.97
N ARG A 174 8.46 -0.76 15.73
CA ARG A 174 9.67 -0.69 14.88
C ARG A 174 9.98 0.73 14.44
N PHE A 175 8.97 1.55 14.10
CA PHE A 175 9.17 2.95 13.75
C PHE A 175 9.60 3.82 14.93
N ASP A 176 9.22 3.46 16.14
CA ASP A 176 9.52 4.22 17.35
C ASP A 176 10.91 3.87 17.96
N SER A 177 11.60 2.86 17.43
CA SER A 177 12.85 2.34 18.00
C SER A 177 13.96 2.12 16.99
N GLY A 178 15.18 2.01 17.46
CA GLY A 178 16.36 1.57 16.72
C GLY A 178 16.68 2.38 15.47
N ILE A 179 17.28 1.71 14.48
CA ILE A 179 17.74 2.31 13.23
C ILE A 179 16.55 2.78 12.35
N THR A 180 15.40 2.12 12.42
CA THR A 180 14.20 2.48 11.67
C THR A 180 13.70 3.87 12.08
N ARG A 181 13.71 4.18 13.37
CA ARG A 181 13.40 5.52 13.87
C ARG A 181 14.34 6.58 13.29
N LEU A 182 15.65 6.31 13.27
CA LEU A 182 16.63 7.27 12.77
C LEU A 182 16.48 7.52 11.27
N LEU A 183 16.28 6.49 10.47
CA LEU A 183 16.26 6.58 9.01
C LEU A 183 14.91 7.07 8.46
N TYR A 184 13.78 6.63 9.03
CA TYR A 184 12.47 6.78 8.39
C TYR A 184 11.50 7.67 9.16
N THR A 185 11.46 7.63 10.50
CA THR A 185 10.46 8.36 11.28
C THR A 185 10.54 9.86 11.03
N ARG A 186 11.75 10.43 11.08
CA ARG A 186 11.95 11.85 10.80
C ARG A 186 11.56 12.23 9.37
N TYR A 187 11.80 11.35 8.41
CA TYR A 187 11.41 11.56 7.02
C TYR A 187 9.89 11.68 6.88
N PHE A 188 9.12 10.77 7.50
CA PHE A 188 7.66 10.82 7.44
C PHE A 188 7.08 12.01 8.22
N LEU A 189 7.53 12.24 9.45
CA LEU A 189 7.02 13.36 10.27
C LEU A 189 7.24 14.72 9.62
N ARG A 190 8.29 14.88 8.82
CA ARG A 190 8.57 16.12 8.07
C ARG A 190 7.44 16.50 7.11
N THR A 191 6.71 15.55 6.58
CA THR A 191 5.58 15.79 5.67
C THR A 191 4.24 15.64 6.36
N LEU A 192 4.09 14.71 7.29
CA LEU A 192 2.84 14.46 8.01
C LEU A 192 2.44 15.66 8.90
N ILE A 193 3.39 16.18 9.69
CA ILE A 193 3.08 17.30 10.63
C ILE A 193 2.54 18.55 9.91
N PRO A 194 3.17 19.05 8.82
CA PRO A 194 2.60 20.19 8.08
C PRO A 194 1.21 19.90 7.52
N LYS A 195 0.96 18.72 6.99
CA LYS A 195 -0.35 18.32 6.47
C LYS A 195 -1.41 18.26 7.58
N ALA A 196 -1.08 17.67 8.73
CA ALA A 196 -1.97 17.66 9.89
C ALA A 196 -2.32 19.07 10.35
N ARG A 197 -1.35 19.97 10.33
CA ARG A 197 -1.53 21.40 10.73
C ARG A 197 -2.34 22.21 9.72
N SER A 198 -2.51 21.77 8.50
CA SER A 198 -3.33 22.46 7.49
C SER A 198 -4.83 22.17 7.62
N LEU A 199 -5.23 21.16 8.42
CA LEU A 199 -6.64 20.82 8.59
C LEU A 199 -7.38 21.85 9.43
N GLN A 200 -8.55 22.25 8.97
CA GLN A 200 -9.43 23.20 9.69
C GLN A 200 -10.32 22.48 10.68
N GLY A 201 -10.66 23.16 11.78
CA GLY A 201 -11.64 22.66 12.76
C GLY A 201 -11.15 21.52 13.67
N PHE A 202 -9.87 21.16 13.60
CA PHE A 202 -9.22 20.20 14.50
C PHE A 202 -8.07 20.90 15.26
N GLN A 203 -7.84 20.52 16.52
CA GLN A 203 -6.75 21.10 17.31
C GLN A 203 -5.38 20.58 16.83
N THR A 204 -4.93 21.08 15.70
CA THR A 204 -3.72 20.64 15.00
C THR A 204 -2.42 20.95 15.76
N ALA A 205 -2.48 21.76 16.82
CA ALA A 205 -1.35 22.04 17.69
C ALA A 205 -0.76 20.77 18.32
N PHE A 206 -1.56 19.73 18.52
CA PHE A 206 -1.11 18.45 19.09
C PHE A 206 -0.14 17.69 18.19
N ALA A 207 -0.21 17.87 16.87
CA ALA A 207 0.75 17.23 15.95
C ALA A 207 2.14 17.89 16.02
N ALA A 208 2.23 19.13 16.54
CA ALA A 208 3.51 19.82 16.68
C ALA A 208 4.35 19.16 17.78
N GLY A 209 5.65 18.98 17.48
CA GLY A 209 6.61 18.45 18.47
C GLY A 209 6.63 16.92 18.60
N CYS A 210 5.86 16.18 17.79
CA CYS A 210 5.98 14.72 17.74
C CYS A 210 7.38 14.32 17.27
N LYS A 211 7.99 13.38 17.99
CA LYS A 211 9.34 12.85 17.73
C LYS A 211 9.30 11.43 17.16
N THR A 212 8.15 10.76 17.29
CA THR A 212 7.91 9.41 16.77
C THR A 212 6.60 9.33 16.03
N LEU A 213 6.41 8.29 15.19
CA LEU A 213 5.13 8.04 14.53
C LEU A 213 4.06 7.63 15.55
N GLY A 214 4.42 6.87 16.57
CA GLY A 214 3.49 6.52 17.65
C GLY A 214 2.99 7.75 18.41
N GLU A 215 3.84 8.77 18.66
CA GLU A 215 3.38 10.04 19.24
C GLU A 215 2.44 10.81 18.29
N PHE A 216 2.71 10.76 16.99
CA PHE A 216 1.83 11.37 15.98
C PHE A 216 0.48 10.65 15.91
N ASP A 217 0.50 9.33 15.93
CA ASP A 217 -0.72 8.54 15.90
C ASP A 217 -1.56 8.74 17.18
N ASP A 218 -0.92 8.78 18.33
CA ASP A 218 -1.59 8.98 19.62
C ASP A 218 -2.22 10.37 19.76
N ARG A 219 -1.50 11.41 19.29
CA ARG A 219 -1.94 12.81 19.45
C ARG A 219 -2.80 13.32 18.32
N PHE A 220 -2.71 12.72 17.13
CA PHE A 220 -3.38 13.21 15.93
C PHE A 220 -4.24 12.15 15.26
N THR A 221 -3.66 11.03 14.81
CA THR A 221 -4.41 10.04 14.01
C THR A 221 -5.55 9.42 14.81
N ALA A 222 -5.29 8.95 16.02
CA ALA A 222 -6.28 8.30 16.85
C ALA A 222 -7.46 9.23 17.19
N PRO A 223 -7.26 10.43 17.76
CA PRO A 223 -8.38 11.30 18.10
C PRO A 223 -9.12 11.85 16.88
N LEU A 224 -8.44 12.09 15.75
CA LEU A 224 -9.10 12.56 14.53
C LEU A 224 -10.11 11.52 13.99
N HIS A 225 -9.81 10.23 14.15
CA HIS A 225 -10.63 9.13 13.65
C HIS A 225 -11.47 8.43 14.73
N GLY A 226 -11.52 8.98 15.97
CA GLY A 226 -12.38 8.48 17.03
C GLY A 226 -11.86 7.24 17.76
N PHE A 227 -10.56 6.91 17.62
CA PHE A 227 -9.90 5.89 18.43
C PHE A 227 -9.51 6.45 19.80
N ALA A 228 -9.51 5.60 20.82
CA ALA A 228 -9.21 6.00 22.20
C ALA A 228 -7.75 6.45 22.36
N ASP A 229 -6.84 5.75 21.72
CA ASP A 229 -5.39 5.99 21.70
C ASP A 229 -4.74 5.27 20.51
N ARG A 230 -3.40 5.35 20.38
CA ARG A 230 -2.67 4.66 19.30
C ARG A 230 -2.80 3.13 19.35
N HIS A 231 -2.90 2.53 20.54
CA HIS A 231 -3.02 1.07 20.69
C HIS A 231 -4.39 0.59 20.23
N ASP A 232 -5.43 1.35 20.55
CA ASP A 232 -6.77 1.11 20.04
C ASP A 232 -6.82 1.27 18.52
N TYR A 233 -6.19 2.32 17.99
CA TYR A 233 -6.02 2.55 16.55
C TYR A 233 -5.32 1.35 15.88
N TYR A 234 -4.16 0.91 16.37
CA TYR A 234 -3.41 -0.19 15.79
C TYR A 234 -4.18 -1.51 15.85
N ARG A 235 -4.82 -1.80 16.99
CA ARG A 235 -5.65 -3.00 17.15
C ARG A 235 -6.80 -3.06 16.15
N GLN A 236 -7.55 -1.95 15.98
CA GLN A 236 -8.71 -1.89 15.09
C GLN A 236 -8.34 -1.82 13.61
N THR A 237 -7.14 -1.37 13.27
CA THR A 237 -6.72 -1.17 11.88
C THR A 237 -5.83 -2.28 11.32
N SER A 238 -5.27 -3.14 12.14
CA SER A 238 -4.50 -4.32 11.69
C SER A 238 -5.36 -5.27 10.87
N CYS A 239 -4.87 -5.67 9.70
CA CYS A 239 -5.59 -6.63 8.86
C CYS A 239 -5.34 -8.09 9.26
N LYS A 240 -4.28 -8.40 10.00
CA LYS A 240 -3.89 -9.79 10.36
C LYS A 240 -5.04 -10.61 10.98
N PRO A 241 -5.83 -10.10 11.96
CA PRO A 241 -6.95 -10.86 12.52
C PRO A 241 -8.07 -11.20 11.52
N LEU A 242 -8.16 -10.42 10.44
CA LEU A 242 -9.19 -10.55 9.42
C LEU A 242 -8.80 -11.44 8.23
N LEU A 243 -7.55 -11.88 8.15
CA LEU A 243 -7.07 -12.73 7.05
C LEU A 243 -7.82 -14.05 6.93
N LYS A 244 -8.37 -14.57 8.02
CA LYS A 244 -9.24 -15.77 8.02
C LYS A 244 -10.58 -15.56 7.33
N HIS A 245 -11.04 -14.33 7.20
CA HIS A 245 -12.32 -13.98 6.60
C HIS A 245 -12.19 -13.56 5.13
N VAL A 246 -10.98 -13.43 4.62
CA VAL A 246 -10.74 -13.13 3.20
C VAL A 246 -11.30 -14.28 2.36
N ALA A 247 -12.17 -13.95 1.40
CA ALA A 247 -12.83 -14.92 0.53
C ALA A 247 -12.55 -14.69 -0.98
N LYS A 248 -11.79 -13.66 -1.30
CA LYS A 248 -11.31 -13.36 -2.67
C LYS A 248 -9.80 -13.59 -2.72
N PRO A 249 -9.24 -13.97 -3.87
CA PRO A 249 -7.81 -14.22 -4.00
C PRO A 249 -6.97 -13.02 -3.53
N LEU A 250 -6.09 -13.23 -2.56
CA LEU A 250 -5.16 -12.23 -2.02
C LEU A 250 -3.74 -12.80 -2.01
N LEU A 251 -2.82 -12.17 -2.75
CA LEU A 251 -1.39 -12.35 -2.55
C LEU A 251 -0.92 -11.43 -1.43
N LEU A 252 -0.50 -11.99 -0.31
CA LEU A 252 0.14 -11.24 0.78
C LEU A 252 1.66 -11.46 0.69
N LEU A 253 2.35 -10.45 0.16
CA LEU A 253 3.77 -10.47 -0.15
C LEU A 253 4.53 -9.58 0.83
N ASN A 254 5.22 -10.19 1.79
CA ASN A 254 6.06 -9.50 2.78
C ASN A 254 7.43 -10.17 2.84
N ALA A 255 8.50 -9.41 2.66
CA ALA A 255 9.85 -9.94 2.86
C ALA A 255 10.12 -10.17 4.35
N ALA A 256 10.77 -11.30 4.69
CA ALA A 256 11.13 -11.60 6.08
C ALA A 256 12.14 -10.61 6.68
N ASN A 257 12.91 -9.92 5.83
CA ASN A 257 13.87 -8.89 6.25
C ASN A 257 13.33 -7.46 6.16
N ASP A 258 11.99 -7.28 6.07
CA ASP A 258 11.39 -5.94 6.05
C ASP A 258 11.74 -5.16 7.33
N PRO A 259 12.38 -3.97 7.23
CA PRO A 259 12.76 -3.21 8.42
C PRO A 259 11.57 -2.65 9.20
N PHE A 260 10.36 -2.61 8.60
CA PHE A 260 9.17 -1.99 9.21
C PHE A 260 8.24 -2.99 9.88
N LEU A 261 8.33 -4.27 9.53
CA LEU A 261 7.55 -5.32 10.16
C LEU A 261 8.47 -6.48 10.56
N PRO A 262 8.57 -6.80 11.87
CA PRO A 262 9.43 -7.89 12.30
C PRO A 262 8.88 -9.24 11.82
N PRO A 263 9.75 -10.23 11.50
CA PRO A 263 9.35 -11.52 10.94
C PRO A 263 8.31 -12.28 11.80
N GLU A 264 8.40 -12.15 13.11
CA GLU A 264 7.48 -12.77 14.07
C GLU A 264 6.04 -12.20 14.01
N ALA A 265 5.87 -11.01 13.47
CA ALA A 265 4.56 -10.41 13.25
C ALA A 265 3.91 -10.84 11.92
N LEU A 266 4.69 -11.47 11.03
CA LEU A 266 4.16 -12.00 9.76
C LEU A 266 3.11 -13.08 10.04
N PRO A 267 2.05 -13.18 9.22
CA PRO A 267 1.03 -14.19 9.40
C PRO A 267 1.55 -15.59 9.02
N ARG A 268 1.09 -16.58 9.77
CA ARG A 268 1.28 -17.99 9.49
C ARG A 268 0.11 -18.54 8.68
N ALA A 269 0.28 -19.72 8.10
CA ALA A 269 -0.74 -20.37 7.29
C ALA A 269 -2.06 -20.61 8.06
N ASP A 270 -1.97 -20.92 9.35
CA ASP A 270 -3.14 -21.13 10.23
C ASP A 270 -3.87 -19.82 10.62
N GLU A 271 -3.29 -18.66 10.33
CA GLU A 271 -3.85 -17.34 10.58
C GLU A 271 -4.56 -16.73 9.34
N ALA A 272 -4.57 -17.44 8.22
CA ALA A 272 -5.14 -16.99 6.95
C ALA A 272 -6.13 -18.00 6.37
N SER A 273 -7.05 -17.53 5.52
CA SER A 273 -7.93 -18.41 4.75
C SER A 273 -7.20 -19.02 3.54
N GLU A 274 -7.80 -20.03 2.92
CA GLU A 274 -7.31 -20.63 1.68
C GLU A 274 -7.25 -19.65 0.50
N ALA A 275 -8.01 -18.57 0.54
CA ALA A 275 -7.98 -17.51 -0.49
C ALA A 275 -6.73 -16.63 -0.38
N VAL A 276 -5.98 -16.70 0.72
CA VAL A 276 -4.77 -15.91 0.95
C VAL A 276 -3.54 -16.72 0.61
N THR A 277 -2.79 -16.26 -0.37
CA THR A 277 -1.46 -16.79 -0.70
C THR A 277 -0.42 -16.00 0.07
N LEU A 278 0.16 -16.60 1.13
CA LEU A 278 1.27 -16.01 1.88
C LEU A 278 2.57 -16.24 1.11
N PHE A 279 3.24 -15.15 0.73
CA PHE A 279 4.54 -15.23 0.09
C PHE A 279 5.55 -14.37 0.84
N GLN A 280 6.47 -15.01 1.55
CA GLN A 280 7.38 -14.38 2.49
C GLN A 280 8.84 -14.69 2.12
N PRO A 281 9.37 -14.11 1.02
CA PRO A 281 10.76 -14.32 0.63
C PRO A 281 11.71 -13.79 1.71
N ALA A 282 12.89 -14.41 1.83
CA ALA A 282 13.89 -14.04 2.84
C ALA A 282 14.39 -12.60 2.69
N HIS A 283 14.41 -12.08 1.45
CA HIS A 283 14.92 -10.75 1.11
C HIS A 283 13.90 -9.98 0.27
N GLY A 284 13.99 -8.64 0.27
CA GLY A 284 13.09 -7.74 -0.44
C GLY A 284 12.90 -6.39 0.24
N GLY A 285 13.35 -6.26 1.48
CA GLY A 285 13.18 -5.02 2.26
C GLY A 285 11.73 -4.57 2.34
N HIS A 286 11.51 -3.27 2.46
CA HIS A 286 10.18 -2.68 2.43
C HIS A 286 9.85 -2.16 1.03
N ALA A 287 9.08 -2.92 0.27
CA ALA A 287 8.69 -2.63 -1.11
C ALA A 287 9.88 -2.40 -2.09
N GLY A 288 11.06 -2.88 -1.74
CA GLY A 288 12.25 -2.79 -2.59
C GLY A 288 12.27 -3.91 -3.62
N PHE A 289 12.43 -5.14 -3.16
CA PHE A 289 12.52 -6.34 -4.00
C PHE A 289 13.48 -6.17 -5.17
N VAL A 290 14.62 -5.51 -4.91
CA VAL A 290 15.66 -5.31 -5.91
C VAL A 290 16.20 -6.65 -6.38
N SER A 291 16.23 -6.85 -7.68
CA SER A 291 16.69 -8.08 -8.32
C SER A 291 17.81 -7.77 -9.29
N SER A 292 18.56 -8.79 -9.67
CA SER A 292 19.65 -8.69 -10.65
C SER A 292 19.45 -9.68 -11.78
N THR A 293 19.69 -9.22 -13.01
CA THR A 293 19.78 -10.09 -14.19
C THR A 293 20.98 -9.68 -15.01
N GLY A 294 21.89 -10.62 -15.24
CA GLY A 294 23.14 -10.34 -15.97
C GLY A 294 23.99 -9.23 -15.30
N GLY A 295 23.98 -9.13 -13.97
CA GLY A 295 24.71 -8.13 -13.19
C GLY A 295 24.07 -6.73 -13.17
N ARG A 296 22.92 -6.53 -13.80
CA ARG A 296 22.17 -5.27 -13.77
C ARG A 296 21.06 -5.32 -12.75
N LEU A 297 21.00 -4.32 -11.86
CA LEU A 297 19.94 -4.15 -10.86
C LEU A 297 18.68 -3.61 -11.51
N HIS A 298 17.53 -4.10 -11.06
CA HIS A 298 16.21 -3.66 -11.53
C HIS A 298 15.10 -3.91 -10.51
N LEU A 299 13.92 -3.30 -10.74
CA LEU A 299 12.72 -3.42 -9.91
C LEU A 299 11.59 -4.21 -10.60
N GLN A 300 11.89 -4.92 -11.68
CA GLN A 300 10.88 -5.58 -12.52
C GLN A 300 10.25 -6.82 -11.85
N TRP A 301 10.94 -7.40 -10.86
CA TRP A 301 10.46 -8.62 -10.20
C TRP A 301 9.10 -8.41 -9.54
N LEU A 302 8.93 -7.35 -8.74
CA LEU A 302 7.68 -7.08 -8.03
C LEU A 302 6.47 -6.89 -8.97
N PRO A 303 6.51 -6.03 -10.01
CA PRO A 303 5.43 -5.97 -10.98
C PRO A 303 5.14 -7.29 -11.68
N GLN A 304 6.17 -8.04 -12.06
CA GLN A 304 6.01 -9.31 -12.76
C GLN A 304 5.29 -10.35 -11.90
N ILE A 305 5.67 -10.51 -10.64
CA ILE A 305 5.06 -11.50 -9.74
C ILE A 305 3.59 -11.14 -9.46
N VAL A 306 3.30 -9.86 -9.19
CA VAL A 306 1.94 -9.36 -8.93
C VAL A 306 1.03 -9.56 -10.16
N LEU A 307 1.50 -9.14 -11.34
CA LEU A 307 0.68 -9.25 -12.54
C LEU A 307 0.53 -10.70 -13.01
N SER A 308 1.53 -11.55 -12.81
CA SER A 308 1.41 -12.99 -13.08
C SER A 308 0.44 -13.67 -12.13
N TYR A 309 0.36 -13.22 -10.87
CA TYR A 309 -0.67 -13.68 -9.94
C TYR A 309 -2.07 -13.33 -10.44
N PHE A 310 -2.29 -12.09 -10.92
CA PHE A 310 -3.58 -11.68 -11.47
C PHE A 310 -3.95 -12.43 -12.74
N ASP A 311 -3.00 -12.73 -13.63
CA ASP A 311 -3.24 -13.52 -14.83
C ASP A 311 -3.86 -14.89 -14.52
N SER A 312 -3.59 -15.47 -13.35
CA SER A 312 -4.16 -16.77 -12.96
C SER A 312 -5.66 -16.70 -12.63
N PHE A 313 -6.21 -15.50 -12.41
CA PHE A 313 -7.62 -15.26 -12.08
C PHE A 313 -8.39 -14.51 -13.17
N ARG A 314 -7.81 -14.33 -14.36
CA ARG A 314 -8.49 -13.67 -15.46
C ARG A 314 -9.71 -14.47 -15.92
N THR A 315 -10.85 -13.78 -16.05
CA THR A 315 -12.13 -14.37 -16.44
C THR A 315 -12.22 -14.68 -17.93
N ASN A 316 -11.44 -13.98 -18.78
CA ASN A 316 -11.42 -14.18 -20.23
C ASN A 316 -10.00 -14.51 -20.74
N ARG A 317 -9.64 -15.82 -20.70
CA ARG A 317 -8.52 -16.36 -21.46
C ARG A 317 -9.02 -16.86 -22.82
N ARG A 318 -9.52 -15.98 -23.69
CA ARG A 318 -9.77 -16.35 -25.09
C ARG A 318 -9.19 -15.28 -26.00
#